data_04c9684843b0663f0f46e097309c07d6
#
_entry.id   04c9684843b0663f0f46e097309c07d6
#
_cell.length_a   1.000
_cell.length_b   1.000
_cell.length_c   1.000
_cell.angle_alpha   90.00
_cell.angle_beta   90.00
_cell.angle_gamma   90.00
#
_symmetry.space_group_name_H-M   'P 1'
#
loop_
_entity.id
_entity.type
_entity.pdbx_description
1 polymer ?
#
loop_
_entity_poly.entity_id
_entity_poly.type
_entity_poly.pdbx_seq_one_letter_code
_entity_poly.pdbx_strand_id
1 'polypeptide(L)'
;MEAHVRPRLALLAALAMALVLAAPVTAMAKRHRHNPPHHNRGLTIAAAPDPISTGEPVLIYGQLNGANHAGQQITLWHHISGVPGGFTQVSKTTTDANGFWSISRAAGVVTTNRSWFATAGPGVHSRTVRERVQATVTLDQPSAALFTSTPVTFTGTVAPNHVGQRVILQAQVGVDGGQWRTIDSGRIALGSTFSIVHRFRQAGDRTLRAVFRGDRRNLRGESTPISITVQQTQVAGFTINAGATSIDFGQGVTISGVLTGGANTSVTLYGRDEQSGPFQPLAAGTTDGSGNYSFAQSPTRNTIYQVRNTTKPRTRTAALFVGVHDVVSIAASASAGKVGDTITFTGTVQPSKAGHVIVLQRLDGGVWRTVEVGHVGAGSSYSLAHVLDSAGSVQFRTLVPGGPVNQRGISSAVTIAVTPSPASALSGSGLPAAS
;
A
#
# COMPACT_ATOMS: atom_id res chain seq x y z
N MET A 1 -48.90 -19.87 43.65
CA MET A 1 -47.42 -19.71 43.79
C MET A 1 -46.99 -18.73 42.74
N GLU A 2 -46.73 -17.50 43.19
CA GLU A 2 -46.55 -16.33 42.36
C GLU A 2 -45.16 -16.28 41.74
N ALA A 3 -45.07 -15.96 40.45
CA ALA A 3 -43.84 -15.64 39.76
C ALA A 3 -43.76 -14.13 39.53
N HIS A 4 -42.81 -13.49 40.19
CA HIS A 4 -42.53 -12.05 40.07
C HIS A 4 -41.91 -11.70 38.71
N VAL A 5 -42.64 -10.90 37.95
CA VAL A 5 -42.14 -10.18 36.76
C VAL A 5 -41.69 -8.80 37.23
N ARG A 6 -40.42 -8.46 36.97
CA ARG A 6 -39.86 -7.10 37.15
C ARG A 6 -39.87 -6.33 35.82
N PRO A 7 -40.37 -5.09 35.79
CA PRO A 7 -40.32 -4.28 34.57
C PRO A 7 -38.98 -3.56 34.40
N ARG A 8 -38.50 -3.50 33.14
CA ARG A 8 -37.36 -2.69 32.73
C ARG A 8 -37.82 -1.23 32.53
N LEU A 9 -37.24 -0.30 33.29
CA LEU A 9 -37.34 1.13 33.07
C LEU A 9 -36.51 1.56 31.86
N ALA A 10 -37.13 2.20 30.89
CA ALA A 10 -36.49 2.95 29.82
C ALA A 10 -36.19 4.36 30.34
N LEU A 11 -34.92 4.79 30.27
CA LEU A 11 -34.49 6.14 30.65
C LEU A 11 -34.36 6.98 29.39
N LEU A 12 -35.28 7.93 29.19
CA LEU A 12 -35.18 9.03 28.22
C LEU A 12 -34.29 10.11 28.83
N ALA A 13 -33.13 10.39 28.20
CA ALA A 13 -32.30 11.53 28.55
C ALA A 13 -32.66 12.72 27.65
N ALA A 14 -33.24 13.74 28.24
CA ALA A 14 -33.54 15.03 27.63
C ALA A 14 -32.25 15.88 27.54
N LEU A 15 -31.99 16.46 26.38
CA LEU A 15 -30.89 17.39 26.11
C LEU A 15 -31.27 18.78 26.61
N ALA A 16 -30.69 19.24 27.71
CA ALA A 16 -30.79 20.62 28.19
C ALA A 16 -29.61 21.44 27.68
N MET A 17 -29.89 22.42 26.82
CA MET A 17 -28.95 23.39 26.27
C MET A 17 -28.77 24.51 27.31
N ALA A 18 -27.63 24.56 28.01
CA ALA A 18 -27.31 25.66 28.92
C ALA A 18 -26.42 26.68 28.20
N LEU A 19 -27.00 27.87 27.97
CA LEU A 19 -26.32 29.06 27.47
C LEU A 19 -25.56 29.71 28.64
N VAL A 20 -24.23 29.61 28.69
CA VAL A 20 -23.41 30.30 29.68
C VAL A 20 -22.88 31.60 29.07
N LEU A 21 -23.37 32.72 29.54
CA LEU A 21 -22.77 34.03 29.31
C LEU A 21 -21.46 34.12 30.09
N ALA A 22 -20.32 34.17 29.40
CA ALA A 22 -19.03 34.43 30.01
C ALA A 22 -18.77 35.95 30.06
N ALA A 23 -18.68 36.50 31.26
CA ALA A 23 -18.14 37.84 31.50
C ALA A 23 -16.62 37.82 31.35
N PRO A 24 -15.97 38.91 30.88
CA PRO A 24 -14.53 38.93 30.71
C PRO A 24 -13.81 39.11 32.05
N VAL A 25 -13.14 38.07 32.50
CA VAL A 25 -12.17 38.18 33.59
C VAL A 25 -10.85 38.69 33.00
N THR A 26 -10.55 39.97 33.27
CA THR A 26 -9.22 40.56 32.99
C THR A 26 -8.21 39.98 33.98
N ALA A 27 -7.59 38.85 33.60
CA ALA A 27 -6.37 38.38 34.26
C ALA A 27 -5.17 39.13 33.72
N MET A 28 -4.57 39.95 34.58
CA MET A 28 -3.24 40.52 34.32
C MET A 28 -2.19 39.39 34.26
N ALA A 29 -1.94 38.86 33.06
CA ALA A 29 -0.84 37.95 32.81
C ALA A 29 0.46 38.77 32.81
N LYS A 30 1.28 38.53 33.85
CA LYS A 30 2.69 38.97 33.91
C LYS A 30 3.37 38.45 32.63
N ARG A 31 3.64 39.34 31.67
CA ARG A 31 4.41 39.02 30.46
C ARG A 31 5.81 38.64 30.87
N HIS A 32 6.11 37.35 31.03
CA HIS A 32 7.44 36.85 30.84
C HIS A 32 7.77 37.08 29.36
N ARG A 33 8.59 38.11 29.13
CA ARG A 33 9.28 38.25 27.83
C ARG A 33 10.15 37.03 27.65
N HIS A 34 9.61 35.98 27.01
CA HIS A 34 10.44 35.01 26.30
C HIS A 34 11.03 35.80 25.15
N ASN A 35 12.30 36.19 25.29
CA ASN A 35 13.08 36.59 24.14
C ASN A 35 13.11 35.35 23.24
N PRO A 36 12.46 35.36 22.05
CA PRO A 36 12.67 34.27 21.11
C PRO A 36 14.16 34.23 20.80
N PRO A 37 14.80 33.07 20.65
CA PRO A 37 16.18 32.97 20.25
C PRO A 37 16.33 33.84 19.00
N HIS A 38 17.31 34.70 18.99
CA HIS A 38 17.65 35.60 17.87
C HIS A 38 17.97 34.70 16.66
N HIS A 39 16.95 34.32 15.89
CA HIS A 39 17.16 33.79 14.57
C HIS A 39 17.70 34.94 13.72
N ASN A 40 18.98 34.85 13.40
CA ASN A 40 19.65 35.83 12.56
C ASN A 40 18.90 35.79 11.20
N ARG A 41 18.04 36.79 10.96
CA ARG A 41 17.17 36.86 9.75
C ARG A 41 17.97 36.97 8.45
N GLY A 42 19.30 36.97 8.55
CA GLY A 42 20.21 37.14 7.45
C GLY A 42 20.54 35.89 6.66
N LEU A 43 20.51 34.68 7.27
CA LEU A 43 20.87 33.44 6.57
C LEU A 43 19.73 32.43 6.66
N THR A 44 19.23 31.99 5.49
CA THR A 44 18.18 30.94 5.38
C THR A 44 18.79 29.61 5.01
N ILE A 45 18.05 28.53 5.29
CA ILE A 45 18.38 27.16 4.89
C ILE A 45 17.12 26.34 4.65
N ALA A 46 17.16 25.48 3.63
CA ALA A 46 16.19 24.44 3.32
C ALA A 46 16.92 23.20 2.80
N ALA A 47 16.26 22.05 2.81
CA ALA A 47 16.70 20.82 2.19
C ALA A 47 15.57 20.27 1.32
N ALA A 48 15.89 19.72 0.15
CA ALA A 48 14.92 19.15 -0.77
C ALA A 48 15.55 18.01 -1.60
N PRO A 49 14.75 16.93 -1.83
CA PRO A 49 13.46 16.62 -1.23
C PRO A 49 13.57 16.25 0.26
N ASP A 50 12.46 16.35 1.02
CA ASP A 50 12.34 15.86 2.39
C ASP A 50 10.92 15.26 2.59
N PRO A 51 10.77 13.96 2.95
CA PRO A 51 11.84 13.00 3.18
C PRO A 51 12.48 12.47 1.89
N ILE A 52 13.70 11.93 2.00
CA ILE A 52 14.37 11.13 0.97
C ILE A 52 14.34 9.65 1.33
N SER A 53 14.52 8.77 0.33
CA SER A 53 14.87 7.37 0.59
C SER A 53 16.36 7.25 0.92
N THR A 54 16.73 6.17 1.62
CA THR A 54 18.14 5.92 1.96
C THR A 54 19.06 6.03 0.75
N GLY A 55 19.99 6.95 0.82
CA GLY A 55 20.99 7.16 -0.22
C GLY A 55 20.52 7.95 -1.44
N GLU A 56 19.32 8.48 -1.48
CA GLU A 56 18.93 9.44 -2.51
C GLU A 56 19.69 10.77 -2.36
N PRO A 57 19.97 11.46 -3.47
CA PRO A 57 20.63 12.78 -3.42
C PRO A 57 19.71 13.81 -2.78
N VAL A 58 20.31 14.79 -2.08
CA VAL A 58 19.58 15.90 -1.48
C VAL A 58 20.33 17.21 -1.74
N LEU A 59 19.58 18.26 -2.05
CA LEU A 59 20.08 19.61 -2.19
C LEU A 59 19.80 20.40 -0.90
N ILE A 60 20.85 20.94 -0.30
CA ILE A 60 20.75 21.89 0.81
C ILE A 60 21.02 23.27 0.24
N TYR A 61 20.12 24.22 0.47
CA TYR A 61 20.20 25.54 -0.16
C TYR A 61 19.60 26.62 0.72
N GLY A 62 19.88 27.85 0.36
CA GLY A 62 19.35 29.02 1.08
C GLY A 62 19.82 30.34 0.49
N GLN A 63 19.64 31.40 1.25
CA GLN A 63 20.02 32.74 0.86
C GLN A 63 20.62 33.51 2.05
N LEU A 64 21.67 34.22 1.81
CA LEU A 64 22.22 35.25 2.72
C LEU A 64 21.63 36.60 2.33
N ASN A 65 20.89 37.22 3.24
CA ASN A 65 20.26 38.52 3.04
C ASN A 65 21.13 39.63 3.68
N GLY A 66 21.07 40.84 3.14
CA GLY A 66 21.79 41.98 3.65
C GLY A 66 22.68 42.67 2.59
N ALA A 67 23.37 43.74 2.94
CA ALA A 67 24.13 44.56 1.98
C ALA A 67 25.33 43.82 1.37
N ASN A 68 25.97 42.91 2.10
CA ASN A 68 27.17 42.18 1.67
C ASN A 68 26.89 40.71 1.51
N HIS A 69 25.90 40.35 0.69
CA HIS A 69 25.44 38.96 0.53
C HIS A 69 26.14 38.17 -0.60
N ALA A 70 26.76 38.88 -1.56
CA ALA A 70 27.42 38.26 -2.70
C ALA A 70 28.84 37.80 -2.37
N GLY A 71 29.25 36.65 -2.93
CA GLY A 71 30.59 36.09 -2.79
C GLY A 71 30.99 35.67 -1.37
N GLN A 72 30.02 35.55 -0.45
CA GLN A 72 30.29 35.18 0.93
C GLN A 72 30.44 33.65 1.08
N GLN A 73 31.43 33.25 1.87
CA GLN A 73 31.63 31.83 2.15
C GLN A 73 30.54 31.30 3.11
N ILE A 74 29.84 30.29 2.66
CA ILE A 74 28.87 29.51 3.45
C ILE A 74 29.49 28.19 3.85
N THR A 75 29.45 27.87 5.13
CA THR A 75 29.86 26.56 5.67
C THR A 75 28.62 25.77 6.12
N LEU A 76 28.47 24.56 5.61
CA LEU A 76 27.38 23.63 5.98
C LEU A 76 27.84 22.72 7.11
N TRP A 77 26.99 22.57 8.10
CA TRP A 77 27.19 21.69 9.26
C TRP A 77 26.06 20.67 9.34
N HIS A 78 26.39 19.46 9.83
CA HIS A 78 25.36 18.47 10.12
C HIS A 78 25.56 17.80 11.48
N HIS A 79 24.45 17.27 12.00
CA HIS A 79 24.40 16.29 13.08
C HIS A 79 23.63 15.06 12.59
N ILE A 80 24.23 13.85 12.69
CA ILE A 80 23.64 12.59 12.28
C ILE A 80 22.80 12.02 13.42
N SER A 81 21.51 11.78 13.19
CA SER A 81 20.60 11.26 14.22
C SER A 81 21.03 9.86 14.69
N GLY A 82 21.08 9.67 16.02
CA GLY A 82 21.48 8.41 16.64
C GLY A 82 22.99 8.20 16.76
N VAL A 83 23.80 9.18 16.33
CA VAL A 83 25.26 9.20 16.55
C VAL A 83 25.55 10.19 17.67
N PRO A 84 26.29 9.79 18.74
CA PRO A 84 26.73 10.73 19.77
C PRO A 84 27.65 11.80 19.19
N GLY A 85 27.59 13.02 19.72
CA GLY A 85 28.44 14.15 19.32
C GLY A 85 27.62 15.35 18.87
N GLY A 86 28.33 16.42 18.52
CA GLY A 86 27.75 17.68 18.05
C GLY A 86 27.67 17.75 16.53
N PHE A 87 27.43 18.95 16.05
CA PHE A 87 27.50 19.25 14.61
C PHE A 87 28.95 19.22 14.11
N THR A 88 29.13 18.64 12.95
CA THR A 88 30.41 18.58 12.23
C THR A 88 30.30 19.30 10.90
N GLN A 89 31.40 19.94 10.48
CA GLN A 89 31.49 20.61 9.18
C GLN A 89 31.42 19.56 8.06
N VAL A 90 30.66 19.87 7.02
CA VAL A 90 30.41 18.98 5.89
C VAL A 90 31.03 19.47 4.60
N SER A 91 30.77 20.73 4.26
CA SER A 91 31.18 21.35 2.99
C SER A 91 31.12 22.86 3.06
N LYS A 92 31.72 23.52 2.06
CA LYS A 92 31.69 24.95 1.86
C LYS A 92 31.24 25.29 0.45
N THR A 93 30.60 26.43 0.29
CA THR A 93 30.26 27.06 -1.00
C THR A 93 30.34 28.58 -0.85
N THR A 94 30.15 29.31 -1.93
CA THR A 94 30.01 30.76 -1.93
C THR A 94 28.62 31.15 -2.41
N THR A 95 28.14 32.29 -1.94
CA THR A 95 26.88 32.87 -2.42
C THR A 95 27.08 33.48 -3.81
N ASP A 96 26.04 33.45 -4.63
CA ASP A 96 26.00 34.18 -5.91
C ASP A 96 25.75 35.67 -5.73
N ALA A 97 25.59 36.42 -6.85
CA ALA A 97 25.35 37.86 -6.83
C ALA A 97 24.07 38.28 -6.09
N ASN A 98 23.11 37.38 -5.90
CA ASN A 98 21.84 37.58 -5.21
C ASN A 98 21.83 37.00 -3.79
N GLY A 99 22.98 36.49 -3.32
CA GLY A 99 23.13 35.87 -2.01
C GLY A 99 22.63 34.43 -1.93
N PHE A 100 22.21 33.79 -3.01
CA PHE A 100 21.81 32.39 -3.01
C PHE A 100 23.02 31.47 -2.92
N TRP A 101 22.82 30.34 -2.22
CA TRP A 101 23.83 29.32 -2.07
C TRP A 101 23.20 27.94 -2.11
N SER A 102 23.94 26.94 -2.57
CA SER A 102 23.52 25.55 -2.55
C SER A 102 24.70 24.60 -2.39
N ILE A 103 24.42 23.44 -1.78
CA ILE A 103 25.36 22.32 -1.63
C ILE A 103 24.57 21.03 -1.92
N SER A 104 24.95 20.34 -2.98
CA SER A 104 24.38 19.03 -3.30
C SER A 104 25.09 17.95 -2.49
N ARG A 105 24.33 17.00 -1.97
CA ARG A 105 24.82 15.76 -1.41
C ARG A 105 24.52 14.64 -2.38
N ALA A 106 25.57 14.03 -2.91
CA ALA A 106 25.46 12.98 -3.92
C ALA A 106 24.73 11.73 -3.40
N ALA A 107 24.29 10.90 -4.32
CA ALA A 107 23.72 9.59 -4.01
C ALA A 107 24.66 8.77 -3.11
N GLY A 108 24.08 7.99 -2.19
CA GLY A 108 24.81 7.16 -1.22
C GLY A 108 25.32 7.90 0.03
N VAL A 109 25.29 9.24 0.07
CA VAL A 109 25.91 10.02 1.17
C VAL A 109 24.96 10.22 2.35
N VAL A 110 23.69 10.48 2.09
CA VAL A 110 22.69 10.72 3.15
C VAL A 110 21.84 9.47 3.34
N THR A 111 22.23 8.65 4.32
CA THR A 111 21.60 7.34 4.56
C THR A 111 20.74 7.32 5.83
N THR A 112 20.85 8.35 6.68
CA THR A 112 20.11 8.43 7.96
C THR A 112 19.64 9.85 8.21
N ASN A 113 18.60 10.02 9.02
CA ASN A 113 18.08 11.31 9.45
C ASN A 113 19.20 12.24 9.91
N ARG A 114 19.13 13.50 9.53
CA ARG A 114 20.12 14.51 9.88
C ARG A 114 19.48 15.83 10.24
N SER A 115 20.23 16.63 11.00
CA SER A 115 19.94 18.04 11.18
C SER A 115 21.03 18.85 10.49
N TRP A 116 20.64 19.89 9.78
CA TRP A 116 21.55 20.77 9.03
C TRP A 116 21.43 22.20 9.54
N PHE A 117 22.53 22.92 9.61
CA PHE A 117 22.56 24.40 9.66
C PHE A 117 23.73 24.91 8.85
N ALA A 118 23.68 26.19 8.49
CA ALA A 118 24.69 26.87 7.73
C ALA A 118 25.24 28.10 8.52
N THR A 119 26.49 28.46 8.27
CA THR A 119 27.12 29.67 8.81
C THR A 119 27.72 30.50 7.70
N ALA A 120 27.67 31.83 7.85
CA ALA A 120 28.31 32.81 6.97
C ALA A 120 29.17 33.75 7.83
N GLY A 121 30.42 33.32 8.12
CA GLY A 121 31.32 34.05 9.02
C GLY A 121 30.94 33.98 10.50
N PRO A 122 31.61 34.73 11.37
CA PRO A 122 31.38 34.77 12.80
C PRO A 122 29.99 35.33 13.14
N GLY A 123 29.23 34.60 13.97
CA GLY A 123 27.93 35.03 14.49
C GLY A 123 26.75 35.00 13.53
N VAL A 124 26.94 34.66 12.26
CA VAL A 124 25.86 34.52 11.29
C VAL A 124 25.57 33.05 11.05
N HIS A 125 24.41 32.59 11.52
CA HIS A 125 23.98 31.19 11.36
C HIS A 125 22.49 31.10 11.02
N SER A 126 22.14 30.09 10.25
CA SER A 126 20.75 29.77 9.91
C SER A 126 20.02 29.09 11.07
N ARG A 127 18.70 28.95 10.93
CA ARG A 127 17.99 27.95 11.73
C ARG A 127 18.50 26.55 11.42
N THR A 128 18.21 25.60 12.28
CA THR A 128 18.42 24.18 12.00
C THR A 128 17.22 23.60 11.23
N VAL A 129 17.48 22.89 10.14
CA VAL A 129 16.48 22.12 9.39
C VAL A 129 16.76 20.62 9.56
N ARG A 130 15.70 19.83 9.50
CA ARG A 130 15.79 18.38 9.66
C ARG A 130 15.55 17.72 8.31
N GLU A 131 16.46 16.85 7.92
CA GLU A 131 16.32 15.93 6.79
C GLU A 131 15.88 14.58 7.31
N ARG A 132 14.75 14.08 6.81
CA ARG A 132 14.19 12.78 7.18
C ARG A 132 14.53 11.76 6.09
N VAL A 133 14.99 10.60 6.50
CA VAL A 133 15.44 9.56 5.58
C VAL A 133 14.64 8.29 5.83
N GLN A 134 13.91 7.85 4.83
CA GLN A 134 13.15 6.61 4.85
C GLN A 134 14.09 5.42 4.62
N ALA A 135 13.99 4.38 5.45
CA ALA A 135 14.72 3.14 5.24
C ALA A 135 14.24 2.45 3.96
N THR A 136 15.17 1.91 3.17
CA THR A 136 14.83 1.07 2.02
C THR A 136 14.73 -0.39 2.46
N VAL A 137 13.65 -1.06 2.10
CA VAL A 137 13.40 -2.47 2.43
C VAL A 137 13.16 -3.24 1.14
N THR A 138 13.81 -4.40 1.01
CA THR A 138 13.50 -5.36 -0.07
C THR A 138 12.86 -6.61 0.52
N LEU A 139 12.09 -7.31 -0.29
CA LEU A 139 11.57 -8.66 0.01
C LEU A 139 11.74 -9.50 -1.25
N ASP A 140 12.51 -10.58 -1.13
CA ASP A 140 12.79 -11.45 -2.25
C ASP A 140 11.61 -12.37 -2.55
N GLN A 141 11.37 -12.63 -3.85
CA GLN A 141 10.39 -13.61 -4.29
C GLN A 141 10.93 -15.02 -3.99
N PRO A 142 10.20 -15.87 -3.23
CA PRO A 142 10.63 -17.27 -3.07
C PRO A 142 10.72 -17.99 -4.42
N SER A 143 11.82 -18.71 -4.66
CA SER A 143 12.07 -19.44 -5.92
C SER A 143 11.42 -20.83 -5.93
N ALA A 144 11.16 -21.42 -4.77
CA ALA A 144 10.56 -22.74 -4.64
C ALA A 144 9.03 -22.67 -4.61
N ALA A 145 8.37 -23.74 -5.07
CA ALA A 145 6.94 -23.91 -4.89
C ALA A 145 6.56 -23.94 -3.40
N LEU A 146 5.53 -23.22 -3.05
CA LEU A 146 5.10 -23.07 -1.66
C LEU A 146 3.91 -24.01 -1.38
N PHE A 147 3.99 -24.72 -0.26
CA PHE A 147 2.94 -25.67 0.14
C PHE A 147 2.45 -25.36 1.55
N THR A 148 1.16 -25.68 1.80
CA THR A 148 0.59 -25.58 3.13
C THR A 148 1.37 -26.41 4.14
N SER A 149 1.49 -25.93 5.38
CA SER A 149 2.19 -26.58 6.49
C SER A 149 3.70 -26.78 6.29
N THR A 150 4.26 -26.46 5.14
CA THR A 150 5.71 -26.47 4.87
C THR A 150 6.33 -25.14 5.26
N PRO A 151 7.49 -25.12 5.96
CA PRO A 151 8.16 -23.86 6.26
C PRO A 151 8.71 -23.24 4.98
N VAL A 152 8.45 -21.96 4.79
CA VAL A 152 9.03 -21.15 3.73
C VAL A 152 9.86 -20.02 4.36
N THR A 153 11.03 -19.77 3.80
CA THR A 153 11.91 -18.71 4.25
C THR A 153 11.79 -17.51 3.32
N PHE A 154 11.43 -16.37 3.89
CA PHE A 154 11.40 -15.08 3.21
C PHE A 154 12.67 -14.33 3.58
N THR A 155 13.42 -13.89 2.57
CA THR A 155 14.65 -13.10 2.71
C THR A 155 14.47 -11.70 2.16
N GLY A 156 15.44 -10.85 2.45
CA GLY A 156 15.49 -9.48 1.95
C GLY A 156 16.51 -8.65 2.71
N THR A 157 16.48 -7.34 2.46
CA THR A 157 17.45 -6.39 3.04
C THR A 157 16.74 -5.19 3.65
N VAL A 158 17.44 -4.50 4.56
CA VAL A 158 17.04 -3.19 5.10
C VAL A 158 18.24 -2.25 5.10
N ALA A 159 18.18 -1.21 4.29
CA ALA A 159 19.23 -0.19 4.24
C ALA A 159 18.77 1.12 4.89
N PRO A 160 19.68 1.84 5.59
CA PRO A 160 21.03 1.42 5.98
C PRO A 160 20.99 0.27 6.99
N ASN A 161 22.17 -0.18 7.42
CA ASN A 161 22.28 -1.29 8.36
C ASN A 161 21.58 -0.99 9.70
N HIS A 162 20.60 -1.84 10.07
CA HIS A 162 19.86 -1.83 11.32
C HIS A 162 19.95 -3.16 12.08
N VAL A 163 21.15 -3.74 12.15
CA VAL A 163 21.41 -5.03 12.82
C VAL A 163 20.74 -5.12 14.19
N GLY A 164 20.07 -6.25 14.45
CA GLY A 164 19.34 -6.53 15.67
C GLY A 164 17.92 -5.98 15.72
N GLN A 165 17.57 -5.00 14.87
CA GLN A 165 16.21 -4.46 14.77
C GLN A 165 15.26 -5.48 14.15
N ARG A 166 13.95 -5.25 14.32
CA ARG A 166 12.91 -6.17 13.85
C ARG A 166 12.37 -5.73 12.48
N VAL A 167 12.26 -6.70 11.57
CA VAL A 167 11.46 -6.61 10.34
C VAL A 167 10.21 -7.45 10.52
N ILE A 168 9.08 -6.97 10.06
CA ILE A 168 7.81 -7.70 10.08
C ILE A 168 7.40 -8.08 8.66
N LEU A 169 6.91 -9.31 8.50
CA LEU A 169 6.27 -9.78 7.28
C LEU A 169 4.76 -9.55 7.42
N GLN A 170 4.17 -8.88 6.46
CA GLN A 170 2.75 -8.58 6.42
C GLN A 170 2.10 -9.22 5.21
N ALA A 171 0.89 -9.75 5.39
CA ALA A 171 0.01 -10.16 4.32
C ALA A 171 -1.11 -9.14 4.16
N GLN A 172 -1.51 -8.91 2.91
CA GLN A 172 -2.69 -8.13 2.59
C GLN A 172 -3.93 -8.91 2.97
N VAL A 173 -4.85 -8.31 3.73
CA VAL A 173 -6.09 -8.92 4.23
C VAL A 173 -7.25 -7.94 4.12
N GLY A 174 -8.46 -8.48 4.23
CA GLY A 174 -9.70 -7.68 4.20
C GLY A 174 -10.32 -7.60 2.82
N VAL A 175 -11.62 -7.31 2.80
CA VAL A 175 -12.46 -7.21 1.58
C VAL A 175 -11.96 -6.11 0.64
N ASP A 176 -11.30 -5.09 1.18
CA ASP A 176 -10.84 -3.92 0.42
C ASP A 176 -9.38 -4.03 -0.03
N GLY A 177 -8.69 -5.14 0.28
CA GLY A 177 -7.26 -5.31 -0.04
C GLY A 177 -6.36 -4.21 0.55
N GLY A 178 -6.93 -3.27 1.34
CA GLY A 178 -6.24 -2.12 1.90
C GLY A 178 -5.58 -2.37 3.25
N GLN A 179 -5.93 -3.44 3.93
CA GLN A 179 -5.40 -3.74 5.25
C GLN A 179 -4.20 -4.70 5.18
N TRP A 180 -3.19 -4.39 5.98
CA TRP A 180 -1.99 -5.21 6.13
C TRP A 180 -1.94 -5.81 7.52
N ARG A 181 -1.92 -7.12 7.61
CA ARG A 181 -1.79 -7.87 8.86
C ARG A 181 -0.40 -8.45 8.99
N THR A 182 0.24 -8.27 10.14
CA THR A 182 1.49 -8.95 10.47
C THR A 182 1.23 -10.45 10.59
N ILE A 183 1.98 -11.25 9.83
CA ILE A 183 1.90 -12.70 9.85
C ILE A 183 3.14 -13.32 10.51
N ASP A 184 4.30 -12.64 10.42
CA ASP A 184 5.53 -13.10 11.07
C ASP A 184 6.54 -11.96 11.22
N SER A 185 7.70 -12.23 11.80
CA SER A 185 8.78 -11.26 11.95
C SER A 185 10.13 -11.93 12.13
N GLY A 186 11.20 -11.23 11.73
CA GLY A 186 12.59 -11.62 11.93
C GLY A 186 13.45 -10.47 12.44
N ARG A 187 14.73 -10.75 12.69
CA ARG A 187 15.73 -9.73 13.02
C ARG A 187 16.65 -9.48 11.83
N ILE A 188 17.10 -8.24 11.70
CA ILE A 188 18.12 -7.86 10.72
C ILE A 188 19.47 -8.38 11.22
N ALA A 189 20.13 -9.17 10.38
CA ALA A 189 21.44 -9.75 10.63
C ALA A 189 22.58 -8.83 10.14
N LEU A 190 23.81 -9.23 10.36
CA LEU A 190 24.99 -8.62 9.76
C LEU A 190 24.83 -8.58 8.22
N GLY A 191 25.31 -7.52 7.59
CA GLY A 191 25.11 -7.31 6.15
C GLY A 191 23.73 -6.76 5.77
N SER A 192 22.94 -6.28 6.74
CA SER A 192 21.62 -5.68 6.51
C SER A 192 20.55 -6.65 5.97
N THR A 193 20.78 -7.96 6.05
CA THR A 193 19.86 -8.99 5.57
C THR A 193 18.89 -9.44 6.67
N PHE A 194 17.75 -9.98 6.27
CA PHE A 194 16.86 -10.68 7.19
C PHE A 194 16.38 -12.00 6.61
N SER A 195 15.97 -12.90 7.50
CA SER A 195 15.36 -14.18 7.17
C SER A 195 14.17 -14.40 8.10
N ILE A 196 13.00 -14.68 7.52
CA ILE A 196 11.75 -14.91 8.25
C ILE A 196 11.17 -16.25 7.78
N VAL A 197 11.02 -17.20 8.70
CA VAL A 197 10.41 -18.49 8.40
C VAL A 197 8.93 -18.44 8.75
N HIS A 198 8.09 -18.75 7.77
CA HIS A 198 6.63 -18.77 7.94
C HIS A 198 6.03 -20.10 7.46
N ARG A 199 4.85 -20.47 7.99
CA ARG A 199 4.08 -21.63 7.56
C ARG A 199 2.66 -21.22 7.24
N PHE A 200 2.27 -21.37 5.98
CA PHE A 200 0.89 -21.10 5.58
C PHE A 200 -0.01 -22.28 5.94
N ARG A 201 -1.16 -22.00 6.53
CA ARG A 201 -2.15 -23.04 6.89
C ARG A 201 -3.18 -23.32 5.79
N GLN A 202 -3.32 -22.38 4.86
CA GLN A 202 -4.31 -22.43 3.79
C GLN A 202 -3.64 -22.19 2.44
N ALA A 203 -4.04 -22.91 1.43
CA ALA A 203 -3.65 -22.67 0.04
C ALA A 203 -4.30 -21.39 -0.49
N GLY A 204 -3.80 -20.90 -1.61
CA GLY A 204 -4.31 -19.74 -2.33
C GLY A 204 -3.28 -18.63 -2.47
N ASP A 205 -3.67 -17.59 -3.21
CA ASP A 205 -2.82 -16.44 -3.49
C ASP A 205 -2.70 -15.51 -2.29
N ARG A 206 -1.53 -14.92 -2.14
CA ARG A 206 -1.21 -13.98 -1.06
C ARG A 206 -0.36 -12.85 -1.62
N THR A 207 -0.66 -11.63 -1.21
CA THR A 207 0.21 -10.47 -1.44
C THR A 207 0.92 -10.15 -0.13
N LEU A 208 2.25 -10.11 -0.16
CA LEU A 208 3.10 -9.93 1.02
C LEU A 208 4.00 -8.72 0.87
N ARG A 209 4.38 -8.12 1.98
CA ARG A 209 5.44 -7.12 2.06
C ARG A 209 6.24 -7.27 3.35
N ALA A 210 7.48 -6.81 3.32
CA ALA A 210 8.31 -6.62 4.50
C ALA A 210 8.25 -5.17 4.96
N VAL A 211 8.25 -4.94 6.28
CA VAL A 211 8.19 -3.59 6.86
C VAL A 211 9.20 -3.46 7.98
N PHE A 212 10.04 -2.45 7.88
CA PHE A 212 10.83 -1.90 8.98
C PHE A 212 10.07 -0.73 9.60
N ARG A 213 9.81 -0.75 10.91
CA ARG A 213 8.96 0.26 11.58
C ARG A 213 9.59 1.65 11.69
N GLY A 214 10.89 1.75 11.42
CA GLY A 214 11.66 2.95 11.66
C GLY A 214 12.19 3.03 13.09
N ASP A 215 13.16 3.93 13.29
CA ASP A 215 13.78 4.26 14.56
C ASP A 215 14.24 5.73 14.59
N ARG A 216 15.17 6.08 15.50
CA ARG A 216 15.73 7.45 15.54
C ARG A 216 16.53 7.80 14.28
N ARG A 217 17.11 6.81 13.62
CA ARG A 217 18.02 6.98 12.49
C ARG A 217 17.29 7.08 11.16
N ASN A 218 16.18 6.36 11.00
CA ASN A 218 15.42 6.30 9.74
C ASN A 218 13.92 6.23 9.99
N LEU A 219 13.16 6.80 9.06
CA LEU A 219 11.71 6.61 9.00
C LEU A 219 11.38 5.17 8.62
N ARG A 220 10.12 4.80 8.85
CA ARG A 220 9.55 3.52 8.41
C ARG A 220 9.83 3.28 6.93
N GLY A 221 10.28 2.04 6.59
CA GLY A 221 10.43 1.55 5.23
C GLY A 221 9.54 0.35 4.97
N GLU A 222 9.13 0.18 3.72
CA GLU A 222 8.31 -0.93 3.23
C GLU A 222 8.89 -1.45 1.91
N SER A 223 8.84 -2.76 1.72
CA SER A 223 9.21 -3.34 0.43
C SER A 223 8.09 -3.15 -0.60
N THR A 224 8.44 -3.22 -1.86
CA THR A 224 7.45 -3.51 -2.91
C THR A 224 6.72 -4.81 -2.54
N PRO A 225 5.38 -4.85 -2.65
CA PRO A 225 4.63 -6.07 -2.42
C PRO A 225 4.98 -7.16 -3.46
N ILE A 226 5.08 -8.40 -2.98
CA ILE A 226 5.22 -9.59 -3.83
C ILE A 226 3.95 -10.42 -3.78
N SER A 227 3.60 -11.08 -4.88
CA SER A 227 2.50 -12.04 -4.96
C SER A 227 3.06 -13.46 -4.97
N ILE A 228 2.48 -14.32 -4.14
CA ILE A 228 2.83 -15.73 -4.03
C ILE A 228 1.57 -16.60 -4.11
N THR A 229 1.72 -17.82 -4.63
CA THR A 229 0.68 -18.85 -4.59
C THR A 229 1.13 -19.98 -3.66
N VAL A 230 0.33 -20.27 -2.64
CA VAL A 230 0.52 -21.39 -1.73
C VAL A 230 -0.32 -22.56 -2.20
N GLN A 231 0.31 -23.66 -2.55
CA GLN A 231 -0.36 -24.90 -2.98
C GLN A 231 -0.74 -25.77 -1.78
N GLN A 232 -1.72 -26.63 -1.96
CA GLN A 232 -2.08 -27.63 -0.94
C GLN A 232 -1.06 -28.77 -0.94
N THR A 233 -0.57 -29.16 0.24
CA THR A 233 0.20 -30.41 0.40
C THR A 233 -0.66 -31.60 -0.03
N GLN A 234 -0.15 -32.42 -0.94
CA GLN A 234 -0.86 -33.59 -1.44
C GLN A 234 -0.83 -34.74 -0.43
N VAL A 235 -1.89 -35.55 -0.41
CA VAL A 235 -1.93 -36.82 0.33
C VAL A 235 -1.33 -37.89 -0.57
N ALA A 236 -0.38 -38.66 -0.06
CA ALA A 236 0.23 -39.75 -0.82
C ALA A 236 -0.83 -40.74 -1.28
N GLY A 237 -0.81 -41.10 -2.56
CA GLY A 237 -1.72 -42.08 -3.14
C GLY A 237 -3.11 -41.56 -3.49
N PHE A 238 -3.50 -40.34 -3.09
CA PHE A 238 -4.76 -39.71 -3.50
C PHE A 238 -4.57 -38.23 -3.72
N THR A 239 -4.26 -37.84 -4.94
CA THR A 239 -3.91 -36.46 -5.30
C THR A 239 -5.11 -35.69 -5.83
N ILE A 240 -5.07 -34.35 -5.76
CA ILE A 240 -6.03 -33.41 -6.34
C ILE A 240 -5.30 -32.22 -6.93
N ASN A 241 -5.67 -31.83 -8.14
CA ASN A 241 -5.12 -30.68 -8.85
C ASN A 241 -6.26 -29.91 -9.52
N ALA A 242 -6.04 -28.65 -9.82
CA ALA A 242 -6.90 -27.83 -10.66
C ALA A 242 -6.11 -27.37 -11.91
N GLY A 243 -6.80 -27.30 -13.04
CA GLY A 243 -6.22 -26.73 -14.26
C GLY A 243 -5.77 -25.27 -14.10
N ALA A 244 -6.43 -24.54 -13.17
CA ALA A 244 -6.01 -23.23 -12.68
C ALA A 244 -6.38 -23.10 -11.19
N THR A 245 -5.50 -22.47 -10.40
CA THR A 245 -5.76 -22.20 -8.98
C THR A 245 -6.56 -20.90 -8.78
N SER A 246 -6.74 -20.12 -9.86
CA SER A 246 -7.51 -18.90 -9.90
C SER A 246 -8.10 -18.72 -11.29
N ILE A 247 -9.37 -18.33 -11.37
CA ILE A 247 -10.13 -18.08 -12.61
C ILE A 247 -10.93 -16.80 -12.47
N ASP A 248 -11.35 -16.23 -13.59
CA ASP A 248 -12.30 -15.13 -13.60
C ASP A 248 -13.74 -15.67 -13.41
N PHE A 249 -14.61 -14.85 -12.83
CA PHE A 249 -16.02 -15.17 -12.73
C PHE A 249 -16.61 -15.53 -14.10
N GLY A 250 -17.31 -16.66 -14.16
CA GLY A 250 -17.89 -17.19 -15.39
C GLY A 250 -16.99 -18.16 -16.15
N GLN A 251 -15.74 -18.32 -15.76
CA GLN A 251 -14.84 -19.32 -16.34
C GLN A 251 -15.00 -20.68 -15.67
N GLY A 252 -14.68 -21.74 -16.41
CA GLY A 252 -14.61 -23.10 -15.92
C GLY A 252 -13.21 -23.52 -15.47
N VAL A 253 -13.14 -24.50 -14.59
CA VAL A 253 -11.91 -25.14 -14.15
C VAL A 253 -12.09 -26.66 -14.07
N THR A 254 -11.06 -27.40 -14.47
CA THR A 254 -11.02 -28.86 -14.33
C THR A 254 -10.34 -29.24 -13.02
N ILE A 255 -11.03 -30.01 -12.17
CA ILE A 255 -10.48 -30.59 -10.95
C ILE A 255 -10.14 -32.08 -11.27
N SER A 256 -8.87 -32.44 -11.15
CA SER A 256 -8.37 -33.75 -11.54
C SER A 256 -7.40 -34.33 -10.52
N GLY A 257 -7.08 -35.60 -10.65
CA GLY A 257 -6.08 -36.27 -9.81
C GLY A 257 -6.05 -37.77 -10.02
N VAL A 258 -5.35 -38.44 -9.10
CA VAL A 258 -5.13 -39.90 -9.15
C VAL A 258 -5.40 -40.50 -7.79
N LEU A 259 -6.14 -41.62 -7.77
CA LEU A 259 -6.23 -42.54 -6.65
C LEU A 259 -5.38 -43.77 -6.97
N THR A 260 -4.16 -43.83 -6.42
CA THR A 260 -3.23 -44.93 -6.66
C THR A 260 -3.83 -46.26 -6.18
N GLY A 261 -3.86 -47.26 -7.04
CA GLY A 261 -4.49 -48.55 -6.76
C GLY A 261 -6.02 -48.53 -6.72
N GLY A 262 -6.63 -47.42 -7.13
CA GLY A 262 -8.08 -47.21 -7.15
C GLY A 262 -8.66 -47.24 -8.57
N ALA A 263 -8.30 -48.21 -9.40
CA ALA A 263 -8.92 -48.41 -10.71
C ALA A 263 -10.43 -48.64 -10.57
N ASN A 264 -11.23 -48.04 -11.47
CA ASN A 264 -12.67 -48.15 -11.53
C ASN A 264 -13.38 -47.90 -10.18
N THR A 265 -12.83 -47.03 -9.37
CA THR A 265 -13.32 -46.71 -8.03
C THR A 265 -14.25 -45.50 -8.06
N SER A 266 -15.43 -45.62 -7.43
CA SER A 266 -16.34 -44.47 -7.29
C SER A 266 -15.77 -43.42 -6.39
N VAL A 267 -15.72 -42.17 -6.90
CA VAL A 267 -15.25 -40.98 -6.20
C VAL A 267 -16.28 -39.86 -6.27
N THR A 268 -16.32 -39.05 -5.24
CA THR A 268 -17.22 -37.87 -5.18
C THR A 268 -16.41 -36.62 -4.95
N LEU A 269 -16.60 -35.61 -5.80
CA LEU A 269 -16.10 -34.26 -5.60
C LEU A 269 -16.98 -33.53 -4.58
N TYR A 270 -16.35 -32.95 -3.60
CA TYR A 270 -16.98 -32.07 -2.61
C TYR A 270 -16.43 -30.65 -2.76
N GLY A 271 -17.27 -29.68 -2.47
CA GLY A 271 -16.88 -28.29 -2.38
C GLY A 271 -17.46 -27.61 -1.15
N ARG A 272 -16.81 -26.56 -0.73
CA ARG A 272 -17.32 -25.61 0.26
C ARG A 272 -16.82 -24.22 -0.04
N ASP A 273 -17.56 -23.20 0.40
CA ASP A 273 -17.10 -21.82 0.36
C ASP A 273 -15.84 -21.64 1.24
N GLU A 274 -14.98 -20.69 0.88
CA GLU A 274 -13.74 -20.44 1.63
C GLU A 274 -14.00 -20.12 3.11
N GLN A 275 -15.08 -19.38 3.41
CA GLN A 275 -15.30 -18.81 4.74
C GLN A 275 -15.81 -19.81 5.77
N SER A 276 -16.73 -20.72 5.41
CA SER A 276 -17.33 -21.63 6.41
C SER A 276 -18.25 -22.66 5.78
N GLY A 277 -18.60 -23.63 6.58
CA GLY A 277 -19.56 -24.64 6.26
C GLY A 277 -18.96 -26.02 6.00
N PRO A 278 -19.76 -27.04 6.03
CA PRO A 278 -19.35 -28.38 5.71
C PRO A 278 -19.13 -28.54 4.20
N PHE A 279 -18.25 -29.46 3.82
CA PHE A 279 -18.13 -29.88 2.44
C PHE A 279 -19.45 -30.51 1.94
N GLN A 280 -19.95 -30.00 0.83
CA GLN A 280 -21.15 -30.52 0.15
C GLN A 280 -20.74 -31.31 -1.08
N PRO A 281 -21.43 -32.42 -1.41
CA PRO A 281 -21.19 -33.16 -2.64
C PRO A 281 -21.59 -32.30 -3.85
N LEU A 282 -20.69 -32.21 -4.84
CA LEU A 282 -20.92 -31.46 -6.08
C LEU A 282 -21.10 -32.35 -7.29
N ALA A 283 -20.29 -33.41 -7.41
CA ALA A 283 -20.32 -34.33 -8.55
C ALA A 283 -19.84 -35.72 -8.14
N ALA A 284 -20.40 -36.72 -8.72
CA ALA A 284 -19.95 -38.12 -8.61
C ALA A 284 -19.27 -38.55 -9.90
N GLY A 285 -18.29 -39.45 -9.80
CA GLY A 285 -17.55 -39.98 -10.91
C GLY A 285 -16.90 -41.31 -10.56
N THR A 286 -16.19 -41.87 -11.54
CA THR A 286 -15.43 -43.10 -11.38
C THR A 286 -14.03 -42.89 -11.94
N THR A 287 -13.01 -43.36 -11.25
CA THR A 287 -11.66 -43.36 -11.75
C THR A 287 -11.51 -44.29 -12.95
N ASP A 288 -10.61 -43.97 -13.86
CA ASP A 288 -10.26 -44.89 -14.98
C ASP A 288 -9.43 -46.09 -14.49
N GLY A 289 -9.00 -46.95 -15.44
CA GLY A 289 -8.19 -48.14 -15.16
C GLY A 289 -6.82 -47.82 -14.50
N SER A 290 -6.34 -46.59 -14.59
CA SER A 290 -5.11 -46.09 -13.97
C SER A 290 -5.37 -45.36 -12.66
N GLY A 291 -6.61 -45.19 -12.24
CA GLY A 291 -7.01 -44.47 -11.05
C GLY A 291 -7.17 -42.96 -11.26
N ASN A 292 -7.11 -42.44 -12.49
CA ASN A 292 -7.31 -41.02 -12.76
C ASN A 292 -8.79 -40.65 -12.68
N TYR A 293 -9.05 -39.41 -12.27
CA TYR A 293 -10.39 -38.81 -12.26
C TYR A 293 -10.34 -37.35 -12.71
N SER A 294 -11.48 -36.85 -13.19
CA SER A 294 -11.63 -35.49 -13.68
C SER A 294 -13.06 -34.99 -13.48
N PHE A 295 -13.21 -33.74 -13.03
CA PHE A 295 -14.49 -33.05 -12.85
C PHE A 295 -14.40 -31.64 -13.40
N ALA A 296 -15.28 -31.27 -14.34
CA ALA A 296 -15.45 -29.90 -14.78
C ALA A 296 -16.30 -29.12 -13.77
N GLN A 297 -15.87 -27.94 -13.38
CA GLN A 297 -16.55 -27.05 -12.43
C GLN A 297 -16.56 -25.63 -12.94
N SER A 298 -17.57 -24.84 -12.56
CA SER A 298 -17.66 -23.41 -12.85
C SER A 298 -18.05 -22.67 -11.57
N PRO A 299 -17.11 -22.54 -10.62
CA PRO A 299 -17.40 -21.89 -9.35
C PRO A 299 -17.67 -20.40 -9.56
N THR A 300 -18.66 -19.88 -8.86
CA THR A 300 -19.00 -18.43 -8.86
C THR A 300 -18.34 -17.67 -7.72
N ARG A 301 -17.65 -18.36 -6.84
CA ARG A 301 -16.95 -17.83 -5.66
C ARG A 301 -15.75 -18.67 -5.29
N ASN A 302 -14.88 -18.12 -4.46
CA ASN A 302 -13.75 -18.86 -3.90
C ASN A 302 -14.21 -20.16 -3.28
N THR A 303 -13.74 -21.29 -3.82
CA THR A 303 -14.22 -22.61 -3.45
C THR A 303 -13.06 -23.52 -3.04
N ILE A 304 -13.25 -24.26 -1.97
CA ILE A 304 -12.34 -25.30 -1.52
C ILE A 304 -12.91 -26.65 -1.92
N TYR A 305 -12.16 -27.37 -2.74
CA TYR A 305 -12.53 -28.71 -3.25
C TYR A 305 -11.83 -29.82 -2.47
N GLN A 306 -12.47 -30.98 -2.41
CA GLN A 306 -11.92 -32.22 -1.89
C GLN A 306 -12.58 -33.40 -2.61
N VAL A 307 -11.80 -34.39 -3.03
CA VAL A 307 -12.35 -35.62 -3.60
C VAL A 307 -12.28 -36.74 -2.55
N ARG A 308 -13.35 -37.50 -2.42
CA ARG A 308 -13.47 -38.63 -1.48
C ARG A 308 -13.83 -39.90 -2.23
N ASN A 309 -13.26 -41.02 -1.77
CA ASN A 309 -13.77 -42.34 -2.18
C ASN A 309 -15.21 -42.48 -1.66
N THR A 310 -16.14 -42.78 -2.55
CA THR A 310 -17.59 -42.81 -2.24
C THR A 310 -17.95 -43.86 -1.21
N THR A 311 -17.31 -45.05 -1.29
CA THR A 311 -17.56 -46.17 -0.36
C THR A 311 -16.72 -46.10 0.91
N LYS A 312 -15.60 -45.38 0.87
CA LYS A 312 -14.65 -45.16 1.99
C LYS A 312 -14.39 -43.67 2.20
N PRO A 313 -15.36 -42.88 2.71
CA PRO A 313 -15.25 -41.39 2.71
C PRO A 313 -14.10 -40.83 3.55
N ARG A 314 -13.49 -41.61 4.45
CA ARG A 314 -12.28 -41.25 5.16
C ARG A 314 -11.05 -41.22 4.26
N THR A 315 -11.05 -42.02 3.16
CA THR A 315 -10.06 -41.97 2.09
C THR A 315 -10.40 -40.80 1.19
N ARG A 316 -9.63 -39.73 1.31
CA ARG A 316 -9.90 -38.45 0.66
C ARG A 316 -8.62 -37.72 0.33
N THR A 317 -8.69 -36.82 -0.65
CA THR A 317 -7.59 -35.94 -0.99
C THR A 317 -7.38 -34.90 0.10
N ALA A 318 -6.26 -34.18 0.01
CA ALA A 318 -6.14 -32.86 0.61
C ALA A 318 -7.24 -31.91 0.09
N ALA A 319 -7.46 -30.81 0.76
CA ALA A 319 -8.34 -29.76 0.28
C ALA A 319 -7.61 -28.85 -0.72
N LEU A 320 -8.22 -28.52 -1.84
CA LEU A 320 -7.69 -27.69 -2.91
C LEU A 320 -8.49 -26.40 -3.01
N PHE A 321 -7.86 -25.25 -2.92
CA PHE A 321 -8.50 -23.96 -3.11
C PHE A 321 -8.46 -23.55 -4.59
N VAL A 322 -9.59 -23.05 -5.10
CA VAL A 322 -9.70 -22.34 -6.37
C VAL A 322 -10.32 -20.98 -6.12
N GLY A 323 -9.56 -19.92 -6.43
CA GLY A 323 -10.01 -18.55 -6.32
C GLY A 323 -10.83 -18.14 -7.55
N VAL A 324 -11.78 -17.23 -7.35
CA VAL A 324 -12.59 -16.65 -8.43
C VAL A 324 -12.47 -15.14 -8.37
N HIS A 325 -11.85 -14.53 -9.37
CA HIS A 325 -11.72 -13.07 -9.50
C HIS A 325 -13.05 -12.44 -9.89
N ASP A 326 -13.33 -11.29 -9.31
CA ASP A 326 -14.36 -10.40 -9.83
C ASP A 326 -13.95 -9.92 -11.23
N VAL A 327 -14.89 -9.87 -12.16
CA VAL A 327 -14.70 -9.29 -13.49
C VAL A 327 -15.20 -7.85 -13.48
N VAL A 328 -14.32 -6.91 -13.81
CA VAL A 328 -14.59 -5.47 -13.78
C VAL A 328 -14.42 -4.91 -15.20
N SER A 329 -15.45 -4.22 -15.71
CA SER A 329 -15.33 -3.45 -16.94
C SER A 329 -15.10 -1.97 -16.63
N ILE A 330 -14.50 -1.23 -17.59
CA ILE A 330 -14.31 0.23 -17.50
C ILE A 330 -14.57 0.85 -18.87
N ALA A 331 -15.26 1.99 -18.88
CA ALA A 331 -15.37 2.89 -20.00
C ALA A 331 -15.18 4.33 -19.49
N ALA A 332 -14.55 5.18 -20.29
CA ALA A 332 -14.43 6.61 -20.02
C ALA A 332 -15.40 7.41 -20.89
N SER A 333 -15.95 8.50 -20.36
CA SER A 333 -16.88 9.40 -21.11
C SER A 333 -16.21 10.09 -22.31
N ALA A 334 -14.86 10.19 -22.31
CA ALA A 334 -14.07 10.69 -23.42
C ALA A 334 -12.67 10.05 -23.40
N SER A 335 -12.03 9.92 -24.56
CA SER A 335 -10.65 9.45 -24.72
C SER A 335 -9.62 10.59 -24.71
N ALA A 336 -10.08 11.85 -24.67
CA ALA A 336 -9.24 13.04 -24.59
C ALA A 336 -9.93 14.14 -23.77
N GLY A 337 -9.12 15.06 -23.23
CA GLY A 337 -9.58 16.22 -22.46
C GLY A 337 -8.45 17.22 -22.21
N LYS A 338 -8.74 18.27 -21.46
CA LYS A 338 -7.77 19.27 -21.00
C LYS A 338 -7.57 19.14 -19.50
N VAL A 339 -6.46 19.64 -19.00
CA VAL A 339 -6.27 19.81 -17.54
C VAL A 339 -7.42 20.67 -16.99
N GLY A 340 -8.10 20.18 -15.97
CA GLY A 340 -9.29 20.76 -15.35
C GLY A 340 -10.62 20.16 -15.83
N ASP A 341 -10.64 19.41 -16.93
CA ASP A 341 -11.84 18.72 -17.40
C ASP A 341 -12.17 17.52 -16.46
N THR A 342 -13.46 17.25 -16.33
CA THR A 342 -13.96 16.07 -15.60
C THR A 342 -14.25 14.94 -16.57
N ILE A 343 -13.62 13.79 -16.36
CA ILE A 343 -13.92 12.53 -17.04
C ILE A 343 -14.72 11.63 -16.10
N THR A 344 -15.80 11.06 -16.61
CA THR A 344 -16.60 10.06 -15.89
C THR A 344 -16.21 8.66 -16.35
N PHE A 345 -15.81 7.81 -15.41
CA PHE A 345 -15.50 6.40 -15.63
C PHE A 345 -16.67 5.55 -15.16
N THR A 346 -17.21 4.75 -16.05
CA THR A 346 -18.34 3.86 -15.79
C THR A 346 -17.98 2.41 -16.08
N GLY A 347 -18.76 1.47 -15.52
CA GLY A 347 -18.58 0.06 -15.79
C GLY A 347 -19.48 -0.81 -14.92
N THR A 348 -19.22 -2.11 -14.98
CA THR A 348 -19.93 -3.13 -14.23
C THR A 348 -18.97 -4.05 -13.50
N VAL A 349 -19.47 -4.74 -12.48
CA VAL A 349 -18.75 -5.74 -11.71
C VAL A 349 -19.53 -7.04 -11.67
N GLN A 350 -18.88 -8.15 -11.95
CA GLN A 350 -19.47 -9.49 -11.85
C GLN A 350 -18.61 -10.39 -10.96
N PRO A 351 -19.24 -11.23 -10.10
CA PRO A 351 -20.67 -11.28 -9.79
C PRO A 351 -21.17 -9.97 -9.18
N SER A 352 -22.47 -9.86 -8.90
CA SER A 352 -23.05 -8.65 -8.30
C SER A 352 -22.33 -8.25 -7.01
N LYS A 353 -21.87 -6.98 -6.97
CA LYS A 353 -21.11 -6.37 -5.86
C LYS A 353 -21.76 -5.07 -5.36
N ALA A 354 -23.09 -4.95 -5.49
CA ALA A 354 -23.80 -3.77 -4.99
C ALA A 354 -23.40 -3.44 -3.54
N GLY A 355 -23.06 -2.16 -3.28
CA GLY A 355 -22.59 -1.66 -1.99
C GLY A 355 -21.08 -1.85 -1.71
N HIS A 356 -20.35 -2.63 -2.52
CA HIS A 356 -18.91 -2.80 -2.35
C HIS A 356 -18.14 -1.56 -2.82
N VAL A 357 -16.97 -1.36 -2.24
CA VAL A 357 -16.04 -0.31 -2.65
C VAL A 357 -15.49 -0.61 -4.06
N ILE A 358 -15.40 0.42 -4.88
CA ILE A 358 -14.65 0.44 -6.13
C ILE A 358 -13.70 1.63 -6.13
N VAL A 359 -12.49 1.45 -6.63
CA VAL A 359 -11.49 2.50 -6.72
C VAL A 359 -11.08 2.73 -8.16
N LEU A 360 -10.89 4.01 -8.53
CA LEU A 360 -10.22 4.41 -9.76
C LEU A 360 -8.73 4.59 -9.46
N GLN A 361 -7.89 3.98 -10.26
CA GLN A 361 -6.44 4.10 -10.17
C GLN A 361 -5.87 4.74 -11.43
N ARG A 362 -4.88 5.63 -11.23
CA ARG A 362 -4.06 6.23 -12.28
C ARG A 362 -2.66 5.64 -12.25
N LEU A 363 -2.06 5.45 -13.41
CA LEU A 363 -0.67 5.02 -13.55
C LEU A 363 0.26 6.24 -13.47
N ASP A 364 1.05 6.33 -12.40
CA ASP A 364 2.05 7.37 -12.15
C ASP A 364 3.44 6.74 -12.02
N GLY A 365 4.36 7.05 -12.92
CA GLY A 365 5.73 6.56 -12.86
C GLY A 365 5.83 5.02 -12.80
N GLY A 366 4.93 4.32 -13.49
CA GLY A 366 4.87 2.84 -13.46
C GLY A 366 4.13 2.25 -12.25
N VAL A 367 3.57 3.08 -11.35
CA VAL A 367 2.84 2.64 -10.15
C VAL A 367 1.38 3.06 -10.22
N TRP A 368 0.47 2.13 -9.98
CA TRP A 368 -0.96 2.41 -9.90
C TRP A 368 -1.32 3.08 -8.57
N ARG A 369 -1.82 4.31 -8.62
CA ARG A 369 -2.26 5.10 -7.45
C ARG A 369 -3.77 5.29 -7.47
N THR A 370 -4.42 5.12 -6.33
CA THR A 370 -5.84 5.41 -6.18
C THR A 370 -6.05 6.92 -6.24
N VAL A 371 -6.93 7.36 -7.16
CA VAL A 371 -7.30 8.76 -7.34
C VAL A 371 -8.74 9.04 -6.94
N GLU A 372 -9.65 8.04 -7.11
CA GLU A 372 -11.04 8.17 -6.67
C GLU A 372 -11.51 6.90 -5.96
N VAL A 373 -12.46 7.06 -5.04
CA VAL A 373 -13.12 5.97 -4.31
C VAL A 373 -14.63 6.15 -4.39
N GLY A 374 -15.33 5.08 -4.72
CA GLY A 374 -16.78 5.08 -4.77
C GLY A 374 -17.35 3.71 -4.39
N HIS A 375 -18.63 3.52 -4.66
CA HIS A 375 -19.34 2.27 -4.40
C HIS A 375 -20.02 1.75 -5.65
N VAL A 376 -20.08 0.43 -5.77
CA VAL A 376 -20.85 -0.24 -6.79
C VAL A 376 -22.34 -0.08 -6.49
N GLY A 377 -23.09 0.48 -7.43
CA GLY A 377 -24.53 0.75 -7.29
C GLY A 377 -25.39 -0.51 -7.43
N ALA A 378 -26.70 -0.32 -7.33
CA ALA A 378 -27.70 -1.33 -7.67
C ALA A 378 -27.50 -1.77 -9.13
N GLY A 379 -27.69 -3.08 -9.42
CA GLY A 379 -27.42 -3.62 -10.75
C GLY A 379 -25.93 -3.82 -11.03
N SER A 380 -25.08 -3.67 -10.01
CA SER A 380 -23.63 -3.92 -10.09
C SER A 380 -22.87 -3.01 -11.06
N SER A 381 -23.38 -1.82 -11.31
CA SER A 381 -22.76 -0.77 -12.11
C SER A 381 -22.11 0.28 -11.20
N TYR A 382 -21.19 1.05 -11.74
CA TYR A 382 -20.52 2.15 -11.03
C TYR A 382 -20.31 3.36 -11.96
N SER A 383 -20.13 4.52 -11.34
CA SER A 383 -19.76 5.76 -11.99
C SER A 383 -18.83 6.56 -11.07
N LEU A 384 -17.64 6.92 -11.57
CA LEU A 384 -16.62 7.68 -10.85
C LEU A 384 -16.21 8.87 -11.68
N ALA A 385 -16.34 10.08 -11.16
CA ALA A 385 -15.91 11.30 -11.81
C ALA A 385 -14.51 11.68 -11.32
N HIS A 386 -13.61 12.04 -12.21
CA HIS A 386 -12.25 12.46 -11.89
C HIS A 386 -11.87 13.70 -12.70
N VAL A 387 -11.25 14.68 -12.04
CA VAL A 387 -10.74 15.89 -12.67
C VAL A 387 -9.32 15.65 -13.15
N LEU A 388 -9.05 15.87 -14.44
CA LEU A 388 -7.72 15.72 -15.00
C LEU A 388 -6.77 16.78 -14.44
N ASP A 389 -5.70 16.39 -13.79
CA ASP A 389 -4.76 17.28 -13.07
C ASP A 389 -3.41 17.45 -13.77
N SER A 390 -3.10 16.64 -14.78
CA SER A 390 -1.81 16.63 -15.47
C SER A 390 -1.95 16.35 -16.96
N ALA A 391 -1.18 17.07 -17.79
CA ALA A 391 -1.14 16.86 -19.23
C ALA A 391 -0.29 15.62 -19.59
N GLY A 392 -0.63 14.97 -20.70
CA GLY A 392 0.05 13.80 -21.24
C GLY A 392 -0.88 12.64 -21.54
N SER A 393 -0.31 11.48 -21.84
CA SER A 393 -1.04 10.23 -22.02
C SER A 393 -1.19 9.55 -20.67
N VAL A 394 -2.39 9.57 -20.10
CA VAL A 394 -2.67 9.10 -18.73
C VAL A 394 -3.51 7.83 -18.77
N GLN A 395 -3.07 6.79 -18.07
CA GLN A 395 -3.80 5.53 -18.00
C GLN A 395 -4.57 5.41 -16.68
N PHE A 396 -5.81 4.92 -16.80
CA PHE A 396 -6.71 4.66 -15.68
C PHE A 396 -7.21 3.22 -15.73
N ARG A 397 -7.45 2.64 -14.55
CA ARG A 397 -8.16 1.38 -14.38
C ARG A 397 -9.03 1.43 -13.13
N THR A 398 -10.00 0.55 -13.05
CA THR A 398 -10.78 0.38 -11.83
C THR A 398 -10.49 -0.96 -11.16
N LEU A 399 -10.67 -1.00 -9.86
CA LEU A 399 -10.37 -2.15 -9.01
C LEU A 399 -11.47 -2.31 -7.96
N VAL A 400 -11.98 -3.54 -7.85
CA VAL A 400 -12.79 -3.98 -6.70
C VAL A 400 -11.89 -4.81 -5.79
N PRO A 401 -11.75 -4.43 -4.51
CA PRO A 401 -10.95 -5.20 -3.56
C PRO A 401 -11.48 -6.62 -3.40
N GLY A 402 -10.55 -7.58 -3.31
CA GLY A 402 -10.88 -8.96 -3.06
C GLY A 402 -11.36 -9.19 -1.63
N GLY A 403 -12.08 -10.27 -1.46
CA GLY A 403 -12.59 -10.73 -0.17
C GLY A 403 -12.68 -12.25 -0.12
N PRO A 404 -13.28 -12.76 0.94
CA PRO A 404 -13.40 -14.20 1.13
C PRO A 404 -14.41 -14.86 0.16
N VAL A 405 -15.29 -14.06 -0.47
CA VAL A 405 -16.25 -14.58 -1.46
C VAL A 405 -15.61 -14.65 -2.83
N ASN A 406 -14.92 -13.59 -3.27
CA ASN A 406 -14.23 -13.55 -4.55
C ASN A 406 -12.88 -12.83 -4.39
N GLN A 407 -11.95 -13.15 -5.26
CA GLN A 407 -10.68 -12.45 -5.36
C GLN A 407 -10.85 -11.09 -6.02
N ARG A 408 -9.86 -10.22 -5.83
CA ARG A 408 -9.81 -8.87 -6.38
C ARG A 408 -10.05 -8.88 -7.90
N GLY A 409 -10.98 -8.03 -8.35
CA GLY A 409 -11.19 -7.73 -9.76
C GLY A 409 -10.44 -6.46 -10.19
N ILE A 410 -9.85 -6.48 -11.39
CA ILE A 410 -9.18 -5.33 -11.99
C ILE A 410 -9.64 -5.22 -13.43
N SER A 411 -10.08 -4.02 -13.85
CA SER A 411 -10.42 -3.78 -15.26
C SER A 411 -9.18 -3.72 -16.15
N SER A 412 -9.37 -3.83 -17.46
CA SER A 412 -8.39 -3.32 -18.43
C SER A 412 -8.09 -1.84 -18.15
N ALA A 413 -6.93 -1.36 -18.65
CA ALA A 413 -6.61 0.06 -18.59
C ALA A 413 -7.27 0.82 -19.77
N VAL A 414 -7.74 2.05 -19.50
CA VAL A 414 -8.15 3.03 -20.52
C VAL A 414 -7.17 4.19 -20.51
N THR A 415 -6.88 4.72 -21.68
CA THR A 415 -5.92 5.83 -21.87
C THR A 415 -6.67 7.09 -22.21
N ILE A 416 -6.37 8.20 -21.53
CA ILE A 416 -6.91 9.54 -21.81
C ILE A 416 -5.75 10.43 -22.27
N ALA A 417 -5.90 11.07 -23.43
CA ALA A 417 -4.97 12.07 -23.94
C ALA A 417 -5.34 13.43 -23.32
N VAL A 418 -4.47 13.94 -22.43
CA VAL A 418 -4.73 15.21 -21.71
C VAL A 418 -3.86 16.32 -22.27
N THR A 419 -4.49 17.39 -22.76
CA THR A 419 -3.78 18.59 -23.20
C THR A 419 -3.68 19.62 -22.08
N PRO A 420 -2.65 20.48 -22.05
CA PRO A 420 -2.59 21.58 -21.10
C PRO A 420 -3.83 22.48 -21.20
N SER A 421 -4.28 23.01 -20.06
CA SER A 421 -5.27 24.09 -20.08
C SER A 421 -4.65 25.33 -20.72
N PRO A 422 -5.35 26.07 -21.61
CA PRO A 422 -4.79 27.32 -22.12
C PRO A 422 -4.53 28.25 -20.94
N ALA A 423 -3.29 28.77 -20.85
CA ALA A 423 -2.95 29.79 -19.87
C ALA A 423 -3.89 30.99 -20.11
N SER A 424 -4.60 31.42 -19.07
CA SER A 424 -5.37 32.65 -19.12
C SER A 424 -4.42 33.78 -19.51
N ALA A 425 -4.52 34.26 -20.72
CA ALA A 425 -3.79 35.43 -21.18
C ALA A 425 -4.23 36.58 -20.23
N LEU A 426 -3.37 36.95 -19.29
CA LEU A 426 -3.52 38.21 -18.59
C LEU A 426 -3.47 39.28 -19.64
N SER A 427 -4.64 39.81 -20.01
CA SER A 427 -4.78 41.00 -20.85
C SER A 427 -4.06 42.12 -20.09
N GLY A 428 -2.83 42.39 -20.48
CA GLY A 428 -2.11 43.58 -20.05
C GLY A 428 -2.91 44.77 -20.56
N SER A 429 -3.65 45.41 -19.65
CA SER A 429 -4.20 46.74 -19.89
C SER A 429 -3.04 47.68 -20.15
N GLY A 430 -2.86 48.04 -21.43
CA GLY A 430 -1.93 49.06 -21.81
C GLY A 430 -2.29 50.37 -21.09
N LEU A 431 -1.32 50.92 -20.38
CA LEU A 431 -1.36 52.27 -19.88
C LEU A 431 -1.42 53.23 -21.10
N PRO A 432 -2.32 54.22 -21.11
CA PRO A 432 -2.29 55.24 -22.16
C PRO A 432 -1.07 56.10 -21.97
N ALA A 433 -0.31 56.33 -23.04
CA ALA A 433 0.76 57.32 -23.10
C ALA A 433 0.16 58.71 -22.86
N ALA A 434 0.68 59.41 -21.86
CA ALA A 434 0.39 60.81 -21.64
C ALA A 434 1.17 61.66 -22.68
N SER A 435 0.43 62.49 -23.40
CA SER A 435 0.89 63.56 -24.26
C SER A 435 1.41 64.74 -23.46
#